data_11af2858fe375e7a5cb4e33f4d4c462c
#
_entry.id   11af2858fe375e7a5cb4e33f4d4c462c
#
_cell.length_a   1.000
_cell.length_b   1.000
_cell.length_c   1.000
_cell.angle_alpha   90.00
_cell.angle_beta   90.00
_cell.angle_gamma   90.00
#
_symmetry.space_group_name_H-M   'P 1'
#
loop_
_entity.id
_entity.type
_entity.pdbx_description
1 polymer ?
#
loop_
_entity_poly.entity_id
_entity_poly.type
_entity_poly.pdbx_seq_one_letter_code
_entity_poly.pdbx_strand_id
1 'polypeptide(L)'
;MKKSLLYIVLTALFTLSCKTSPIADFNKVKQVMETNTWVLQDENGNAKGFNGQDVTMNFRQDNGLQANGFAGCNNYFTSVDLQPAGIRFTQPGATLMACPEMESEQAFLDLLTQINGYEISGGELRFYQNKILLLRFKAR
;
A
#
# COMPACT_ATOMS: atom_id res chain seq x y z
N MET A 1 52.15 5.17 -52.70
CA MET A 1 51.55 4.16 -51.83
C MET A 1 51.28 4.80 -50.45
N LYS A 2 50.07 5.30 -50.20
CA LYS A 2 49.68 5.93 -48.93
C LYS A 2 48.79 4.95 -48.16
N LYS A 3 49.32 4.44 -47.04
CA LYS A 3 48.54 3.60 -46.13
C LYS A 3 47.71 4.50 -45.26
N SER A 4 46.39 4.50 -45.50
CA SER A 4 45.39 5.16 -44.65
C SER A 4 45.15 4.30 -43.42
N LEU A 5 45.56 4.79 -42.26
CA LEU A 5 45.29 4.15 -40.97
C LEU A 5 43.89 4.59 -40.50
N LEU A 6 42.94 3.67 -40.60
CA LEU A 6 41.56 3.90 -40.14
C LEU A 6 41.50 3.68 -38.61
N TYR A 7 41.45 4.77 -37.85
CA TYR A 7 41.21 4.73 -36.41
C TYR A 7 39.73 4.47 -36.16
N ILE A 8 39.41 3.24 -35.81
CA ILE A 8 38.08 2.89 -35.26
C ILE A 8 38.09 3.31 -33.80
N VAL A 9 37.49 4.47 -33.51
CA VAL A 9 37.19 4.88 -32.14
C VAL A 9 35.94 4.13 -31.70
N LEU A 10 36.15 3.05 -30.96
CA LEU A 10 35.09 2.28 -30.31
C LEU A 10 34.65 3.04 -29.03
N THR A 11 33.66 3.92 -29.17
CA THR A 11 33.03 4.57 -28.03
C THR A 11 32.19 3.54 -27.30
N ALA A 12 32.72 2.95 -26.23
CA ALA A 12 31.98 2.15 -25.30
C ALA A 12 31.00 3.05 -24.54
N LEU A 13 29.72 3.05 -24.96
CA LEU A 13 28.63 3.59 -24.13
C LEU A 13 28.48 2.71 -22.88
N PHE A 14 29.07 3.15 -21.79
CA PHE A 14 28.74 2.62 -20.47
C PHE A 14 27.31 3.06 -20.12
N THR A 15 26.32 2.25 -20.42
CA THR A 15 24.99 2.40 -19.85
C THR A 15 25.08 2.04 -18.36
N LEU A 16 25.18 3.05 -17.49
CA LEU A 16 24.96 2.87 -16.07
C LEU A 16 23.50 2.44 -15.87
N SER A 17 23.25 1.15 -15.92
CA SER A 17 21.99 0.59 -15.45
C SER A 17 22.00 0.65 -13.92
N CYS A 18 21.40 1.68 -13.34
CA CYS A 18 21.08 1.72 -11.91
C CYS A 18 20.12 0.56 -11.60
N LYS A 19 20.67 -0.60 -11.26
CA LYS A 19 19.89 -1.69 -10.68
C LYS A 19 19.60 -1.32 -9.24
N THR A 20 18.44 -0.73 -8.97
CA THR A 20 17.92 -0.55 -7.61
C THR A 20 17.83 -1.92 -6.95
N SER A 21 18.45 -2.09 -5.79
CA SER A 21 18.38 -3.38 -5.10
C SER A 21 16.95 -3.63 -4.61
N PRO A 22 16.42 -4.86 -4.70
CA PRO A 22 15.06 -5.18 -4.25
C PRO A 22 14.82 -4.82 -2.77
N ILE A 23 15.86 -4.87 -1.94
CA ILE A 23 15.79 -4.52 -0.51
C ILE A 23 15.63 -3.00 -0.31
N ALA A 24 16.32 -2.19 -1.12
CA ALA A 24 16.19 -0.73 -1.05
C ALA A 24 14.77 -0.28 -1.46
N ASP A 25 14.19 -0.91 -2.47
CA ASP A 25 12.83 -0.64 -2.90
C ASP A 25 11.79 -1.06 -1.83
N PHE A 26 12.00 -2.18 -1.17
CA PHE A 26 11.11 -2.66 -0.12
C PHE A 26 11.12 -1.76 1.13
N ASN A 27 12.28 -1.28 1.55
CA ASN A 27 12.39 -0.31 2.66
C ASN A 27 11.68 1.00 2.33
N LYS A 28 11.76 1.45 1.07
CA LYS A 28 11.01 2.61 0.60
C LYS A 28 9.50 2.38 0.63
N VAL A 29 9.04 1.20 0.25
CA VAL A 29 7.61 0.81 0.37
C VAL A 29 7.15 0.92 1.82
N LYS A 30 7.88 0.34 2.77
CA LYS A 30 7.56 0.45 4.20
C LYS A 30 7.48 1.90 4.64
N GLN A 31 8.48 2.70 4.32
CA GLN A 31 8.52 4.12 4.67
C GLN A 31 7.31 4.86 4.11
N VAL A 32 6.95 4.65 2.85
CA VAL A 32 5.78 5.29 2.23
C VAL A 32 4.49 4.87 2.91
N MET A 33 4.35 3.59 3.30
CA MET A 33 3.18 3.13 4.08
C MET A 33 3.07 3.82 5.42
N GLU A 34 4.18 3.95 6.16
CA GLU A 34 4.21 4.47 7.54
C GLU A 34 4.08 5.99 7.62
N THR A 35 4.50 6.73 6.58
CA THR A 35 4.52 8.20 6.58
C THR A 35 3.20 8.85 6.16
N ASN A 36 2.27 8.09 5.59
CA ASN A 36 1.01 8.61 5.08
C ASN A 36 -0.18 8.11 5.90
N THR A 37 -1.21 8.94 5.99
CA THR A 37 -2.57 8.49 6.30
C THR A 37 -3.25 8.10 5.00
N TRP A 38 -3.72 6.88 4.92
CA TRP A 38 -4.39 6.33 3.76
C TRP A 38 -5.89 6.44 3.90
N VAL A 39 -6.55 7.11 2.95
CA VAL A 39 -8.00 7.32 2.93
C VAL A 39 -8.64 6.41 1.90
N LEU A 40 -9.56 5.55 2.34
CA LEU A 40 -10.30 4.63 1.48
C LEU A 40 -11.07 5.40 0.41
N GLN A 41 -11.02 4.90 -0.82
CA GLN A 41 -11.72 5.47 -1.97
C GLN A 41 -12.87 4.56 -2.38
N ASP A 42 -14.04 5.15 -2.60
CA ASP A 42 -15.19 4.54 -3.24
C ASP A 42 -15.47 5.18 -4.62
N GLU A 43 -16.64 4.93 -5.19
CA GLU A 43 -17.04 5.48 -6.50
C GLU A 43 -17.26 7.00 -6.47
N ASN A 44 -17.52 7.58 -5.30
CA ASN A 44 -17.82 9.00 -5.11
C ASN A 44 -16.62 9.81 -4.58
N GLY A 45 -15.49 9.16 -4.32
CA GLY A 45 -14.28 9.76 -3.77
C GLY A 45 -13.84 9.13 -2.46
N ASN A 46 -13.67 9.92 -1.39
CA ASN A 46 -13.33 9.38 -0.09
C ASN A 46 -14.52 8.63 0.52
N ALA A 47 -14.34 7.36 0.85
CA ALA A 47 -15.35 6.57 1.56
C ALA A 47 -15.60 7.19 2.95
N LYS A 48 -16.86 7.41 3.25
CA LYS A 48 -17.32 8.05 4.50
C LYS A 48 -18.00 7.03 5.38
N GLY A 49 -17.72 7.11 6.66
CA GLY A 49 -18.42 6.42 7.70
C GLY A 49 -19.33 7.35 8.52
N PHE A 50 -19.57 6.95 9.75
CA PHE A 50 -20.40 7.69 10.69
C PHE A 50 -19.95 9.14 10.84
N ASN A 51 -20.92 10.06 10.85
CA ASN A 51 -20.72 11.53 10.90
C ASN A 51 -19.88 12.10 9.75
N GLY A 52 -19.79 11.42 8.61
CA GLY A 52 -19.03 11.88 7.46
C GLY A 52 -17.50 11.80 7.62
N GLN A 53 -17.01 11.07 8.62
CA GLN A 53 -15.58 10.84 8.83
C GLN A 53 -15.02 9.92 7.74
N ASP A 54 -13.81 10.22 7.26
CA ASP A 54 -13.11 9.38 6.29
C ASP A 54 -12.76 8.01 6.89
N VAL A 55 -13.00 6.93 6.13
CA VAL A 55 -12.45 5.61 6.46
C VAL A 55 -10.96 5.63 6.16
N THR A 56 -10.14 5.28 7.17
CA THR A 56 -8.69 5.47 7.11
C THR A 56 -7.89 4.25 7.49
N MET A 57 -6.64 4.22 7.03
CA MET A 57 -5.62 3.25 7.44
C MET A 57 -4.29 3.97 7.69
N ASN A 58 -3.64 3.67 8.79
CA ASN A 58 -2.28 4.12 9.11
C ASN A 58 -1.44 2.90 9.44
N PHE A 59 -0.18 2.92 9.04
CA PHE A 59 0.78 1.88 9.38
C PHE A 59 1.74 2.38 10.45
N ARG A 60 2.09 1.51 11.38
CA ARG A 60 3.02 1.81 12.48
C ARG A 60 3.90 0.61 12.77
N GLN A 61 5.17 0.86 12.98
CA GLN A 61 6.11 -0.14 13.46
C GLN A 61 6.11 -0.12 15.00
N ASP A 62 5.48 -1.13 15.62
CA ASP A 62 5.45 -1.33 17.05
C ASP A 62 5.40 -2.84 17.33
N ASN A 63 6.49 -3.43 17.85
CA ASN A 63 6.64 -4.88 18.03
C ASN A 63 6.21 -5.70 16.78
N GLY A 64 6.47 -5.18 15.58
CA GLY A 64 6.00 -5.65 14.29
C GLY A 64 5.20 -4.56 13.57
N LEU A 65 4.92 -4.75 12.29
CA LEU A 65 4.10 -3.82 11.52
C LEU A 65 2.63 -4.00 11.90
N GLN A 66 1.96 -2.90 12.21
CA GLN A 66 0.54 -2.86 12.52
C GLN A 66 -0.16 -1.86 11.60
N ALA A 67 -1.44 -2.11 11.33
CA ALA A 67 -2.34 -1.15 10.70
C ALA A 67 -3.47 -0.80 11.68
N ASN A 68 -3.86 0.47 11.70
CA ASN A 68 -4.97 0.99 12.48
C ASN A 68 -5.67 2.13 11.75
N GLY A 69 -6.88 2.45 12.17
CA GLY A 69 -7.64 3.55 11.59
C GLY A 69 -9.09 3.53 12.00
N PHE A 70 -9.90 4.27 11.26
CA PHE A 70 -11.34 4.32 11.39
C PHE A 70 -11.98 3.47 10.30
N ALA A 71 -12.83 2.53 10.68
CA ALA A 71 -13.42 1.55 9.76
C ALA A 71 -14.82 1.94 9.23
N GLY A 72 -15.34 3.06 9.67
CA GLY A 72 -16.67 3.55 9.31
C GLY A 72 -17.56 3.90 10.51
N CYS A 73 -17.48 3.13 11.59
CA CYS A 73 -18.11 3.40 12.87
C CYS A 73 -17.07 3.33 14.00
N ASN A 74 -16.24 2.30 13.98
CA ASN A 74 -15.28 2.00 15.02
C ASN A 74 -13.84 2.23 14.55
N ASN A 75 -12.96 2.47 15.51
CA ASN A 75 -11.52 2.35 15.27
C ASN A 75 -11.12 0.87 15.28
N TYR A 76 -10.23 0.49 14.40
CA TYR A 76 -9.72 -0.87 14.28
C TYR A 76 -8.20 -0.92 14.39
N PHE A 77 -7.68 -2.10 14.68
CA PHE A 77 -6.26 -2.42 14.66
C PHE A 77 -6.05 -3.87 14.21
N THR A 78 -4.94 -4.12 13.54
CA THR A 78 -4.56 -5.45 13.04
C THR A 78 -3.05 -5.53 12.88
N SER A 79 -2.48 -6.73 13.05
CA SER A 79 -1.09 -6.98 12.70
C SER A 79 -0.95 -7.21 11.20
N VAL A 80 0.21 -6.81 10.66
CA VAL A 80 0.50 -6.86 9.23
C VAL A 80 1.78 -7.65 8.99
N ASP A 81 1.69 -8.69 8.18
CA ASP A 81 2.85 -9.36 7.59
C ASP A 81 3.08 -8.79 6.18
N LEU A 82 4.07 -7.91 6.06
CA LEU A 82 4.44 -7.25 4.82
C LEU A 82 5.73 -7.88 4.27
N GLN A 83 5.65 -8.40 3.06
CA GLN A 83 6.74 -9.00 2.31
C GLN A 83 6.90 -8.30 0.95
N PRO A 84 8.07 -8.40 0.28
CA PRO A 84 8.22 -7.85 -1.08
C PRO A 84 7.19 -8.40 -2.08
N ALA A 85 6.73 -9.63 -1.89
CA ALA A 85 5.82 -10.31 -2.81
C ALA A 85 4.34 -10.23 -2.39
N GLY A 86 4.02 -9.65 -1.21
CA GLY A 86 2.63 -9.60 -0.75
C GLY A 86 2.44 -9.04 0.64
N ILE A 87 1.21 -8.97 1.06
CA ILE A 87 0.81 -8.46 2.37
C ILE A 87 -0.33 -9.30 2.94
N ARG A 88 -0.35 -9.47 4.25
CA ARG A 88 -1.44 -10.15 4.97
C ARG A 88 -1.78 -9.38 6.23
N PHE A 89 -3.07 -9.33 6.53
CA PHE A 89 -3.60 -8.77 7.76
C PHE A 89 -4.14 -9.91 8.63
N THR A 90 -3.88 -9.84 9.93
CA THR A 90 -4.56 -10.75 10.87
C THR A 90 -6.02 -10.33 11.04
N GLN A 91 -6.83 -11.14 11.74
CA GLN A 91 -8.20 -10.76 12.08
C GLN A 91 -8.18 -9.41 12.81
N PRO A 92 -8.85 -8.37 12.29
CA PRO A 92 -8.89 -7.06 12.94
C PRO A 92 -9.67 -7.11 14.25
N GLY A 93 -9.16 -6.40 15.27
CA GLY A 93 -9.93 -5.99 16.43
C GLY A 93 -10.51 -4.60 16.20
N ALA A 94 -11.68 -4.32 16.77
CA ALA A 94 -12.32 -3.02 16.71
C ALA A 94 -12.94 -2.62 18.05
N THR A 95 -13.14 -1.31 18.26
CA THR A 95 -14.00 -0.81 19.35
C THR A 95 -15.45 -1.23 19.13
N LEU A 96 -16.27 -1.13 20.15
CA LEU A 96 -17.65 -1.63 20.14
C LEU A 96 -18.64 -0.47 20.29
N MET A 97 -18.70 0.41 19.31
CA MET A 97 -19.71 1.44 19.21
C MET A 97 -20.80 0.97 18.24
N ALA A 98 -22.08 1.21 18.57
CA ALA A 98 -23.19 0.89 17.68
C ALA A 98 -23.50 2.10 16.79
N CYS A 99 -23.45 1.91 15.49
CA CYS A 99 -23.82 2.90 14.47
C CYS A 99 -24.87 2.33 13.51
N PRO A 100 -25.65 3.18 12.81
CA PRO A 100 -26.67 2.69 11.88
C PRO A 100 -26.12 1.84 10.71
N GLU A 101 -24.87 2.08 10.29
CA GLU A 101 -24.25 1.50 9.08
C GLU A 101 -23.12 0.51 9.40
N MET A 102 -23.32 -0.36 10.40
CA MET A 102 -22.30 -1.33 10.79
C MET A 102 -21.97 -2.39 9.72
N GLU A 103 -22.88 -2.62 8.76
CA GLU A 103 -22.62 -3.58 7.67
C GLU A 103 -21.44 -3.17 6.80
N SER A 104 -21.29 -1.89 6.49
CA SER A 104 -20.18 -1.36 5.70
C SER A 104 -18.85 -1.52 6.43
N GLU A 105 -18.83 -1.29 7.74
CA GLU A 105 -17.64 -1.51 8.58
C GLU A 105 -17.26 -2.99 8.59
N GLN A 106 -18.21 -3.88 8.83
CA GLN A 106 -17.94 -5.32 8.86
C GLN A 106 -17.42 -5.80 7.51
N ALA A 107 -18.02 -5.36 6.40
CA ALA A 107 -17.55 -5.68 5.06
C ALA A 107 -16.10 -5.21 4.82
N PHE A 108 -15.76 -3.99 5.26
CA PHE A 108 -14.39 -3.47 5.18
C PHE A 108 -13.41 -4.32 5.99
N LEU A 109 -13.73 -4.66 7.23
CA LEU A 109 -12.88 -5.47 8.11
C LEU A 109 -12.70 -6.90 7.58
N ASP A 110 -13.74 -7.48 7.01
CA ASP A 110 -13.69 -8.81 6.38
C ASP A 110 -12.81 -8.82 5.12
N LEU A 111 -12.87 -7.75 4.31
CA LEU A 111 -12.01 -7.61 3.13
C LEU A 111 -10.53 -7.56 3.52
N LEU A 112 -10.15 -6.95 4.65
CA LEU A 112 -8.76 -6.91 5.11
C LEU A 112 -8.17 -8.32 5.25
N THR A 113 -8.93 -9.28 5.74
CA THR A 113 -8.46 -10.66 5.95
C THR A 113 -8.26 -11.45 4.65
N GLN A 114 -8.83 -10.96 3.55
CA GLN A 114 -8.75 -11.61 2.23
C GLN A 114 -7.58 -11.10 1.39
N ILE A 115 -6.94 -10.01 1.81
CA ILE A 115 -5.84 -9.39 1.07
C ILE A 115 -4.61 -10.28 1.10
N ASN A 116 -3.98 -10.45 -0.07
CA ASN A 116 -2.70 -11.14 -0.21
C ASN A 116 -1.69 -10.43 -1.12
N GLY A 117 -2.09 -9.34 -1.75
CA GLY A 117 -1.23 -8.54 -2.63
C GLY A 117 -1.43 -7.05 -2.45
N TYR A 118 -0.43 -6.25 -2.81
CA TYR A 118 -0.49 -4.80 -2.76
C TYR A 118 0.27 -4.16 -3.92
N GLU A 119 -0.10 -2.91 -4.21
CA GLU A 119 0.61 -2.03 -5.13
C GLU A 119 0.60 -0.60 -4.59
N ILE A 120 1.73 0.08 -4.65
CA ILE A 120 1.83 1.52 -4.33
C ILE A 120 2.32 2.25 -5.58
N SER A 121 1.53 3.19 -6.06
CA SER A 121 1.85 3.99 -7.24
C SER A 121 1.11 5.32 -7.23
N GLY A 122 1.80 6.42 -7.52
CA GLY A 122 1.17 7.74 -7.71
C GLY A 122 0.40 8.27 -6.49
N GLY A 123 0.79 7.89 -5.26
CA GLY A 123 0.08 8.28 -4.04
C GLY A 123 -1.17 7.44 -3.77
N GLU A 124 -1.33 6.33 -4.47
CA GLU A 124 -2.37 5.34 -4.21
C GLU A 124 -1.77 4.06 -3.65
N LEU A 125 -2.51 3.43 -2.73
CA LEU A 125 -2.26 2.11 -2.18
C LEU A 125 -3.45 1.22 -2.56
N ARG A 126 -3.18 0.16 -3.31
CA ARG A 126 -4.17 -0.79 -3.77
C ARG A 126 -3.91 -2.14 -3.15
N PHE A 127 -4.97 -2.78 -2.66
CA PHE A 127 -4.93 -4.12 -2.10
C PHE A 127 -5.72 -5.11 -2.94
N TYR A 128 -5.15 -6.30 -3.07
CA TYR A 128 -5.67 -7.34 -3.94
C TYR A 128 -5.87 -8.66 -3.22
N GLN A 129 -6.85 -9.42 -3.66
CA GLN A 129 -6.92 -10.86 -3.49
C GLN A 129 -6.55 -11.48 -4.83
N ASN A 130 -5.36 -12.06 -4.91
CA ASN A 130 -4.76 -12.54 -6.16
C ASN A 130 -4.68 -11.40 -7.21
N LYS A 131 -5.56 -11.36 -8.21
CA LYS A 131 -5.63 -10.33 -9.24
C LYS A 131 -6.87 -9.43 -9.12
N ILE A 132 -7.71 -9.66 -8.11
CA ILE A 132 -8.94 -8.90 -7.89
C ILE A 132 -8.62 -7.74 -6.96
N LEU A 133 -8.87 -6.51 -7.41
CA LEU A 133 -8.77 -5.31 -6.58
C LEU A 133 -9.89 -5.33 -5.53
N LEU A 134 -9.52 -5.34 -4.25
CA LEU A 134 -10.47 -5.31 -3.14
C LEU A 134 -10.65 -3.90 -2.57
N LEU A 135 -9.54 -3.20 -2.30
CA LEU A 135 -9.55 -1.89 -1.67
C LEU A 135 -8.56 -0.96 -2.36
N ARG A 136 -8.93 0.31 -2.49
CA ARG A 136 -8.08 1.38 -3.01
C ARG A 136 -8.06 2.54 -2.02
N PHE A 137 -6.87 2.99 -1.67
CA PHE A 137 -6.64 4.11 -0.79
C PHE A 137 -5.84 5.20 -1.49
N LYS A 138 -6.00 6.43 -1.02
CA LYS A 138 -5.22 7.58 -1.45
C LYS A 138 -4.47 8.18 -0.27
N ALA A 139 -3.22 8.55 -0.48
CA ALA A 139 -2.40 9.22 0.52
C ALA A 139 -2.91 10.62 0.84
N ARG A 140 -2.87 10.99 2.13
CA ARG A 140 -3.18 12.31 2.65
C ARG A 140 -2.06 12.79 3.56
#